data_d65e26a4566d6298dfb28536c4d9ac2e
#
_entry.id   d65e26a4566d6298dfb28536c4d9ac2e
#
_cell.length_a   1.000
_cell.length_b   1.000
_cell.length_c   1.000
_cell.angle_alpha   90.00
_cell.angle_beta   90.00
_cell.angle_gamma   90.00
#
_symmetry.space_group_name_H-M   'P 1'
#
loop_
_entity.id
_entity.type
_entity.pdbx_description
1 polymer ?
#
loop_
_entity_poly.entity_id
_entity_poly.type
_entity_poly.pdbx_seq_one_letter_code
_entity_poly.pdbx_strand_id
1 'polypeptide(L)'
;MTYEQLLQQATQKVVSYDKEESAAVLLLESVADLKANELYLKAKEKVKKEIVKEFNALLDRYLKQNEPVQYLIGKSCFYGYDFIVNPAVLIPRFETEELVENVLYRYDRHFKGQELDVLDLATGSGCIGITLALEEKNLHVTATDLSEDALEVARTNNKRLQAGVTFLQGDMLEPLKGKKFDIVVSNPPYIPLNEEVMPLVKDNEPHLALFGGEDGMKFYRIILSGIAPYLKEKAMICLEHGYDKKEEMIRLAKTYFPSAKVEVLKDLEKKDRMTFIYVGDFKWEN
;
A
#
# COMPACT_ATOMS: atom_id res chain seq x y z
N MET A 1 -35.74 -0.79 -14.05
CA MET A 1 -35.03 -0.18 -12.93
C MET A 1 -34.00 0.78 -13.50
N THR A 2 -33.86 1.98 -12.94
CA THR A 2 -32.86 2.96 -13.31
C THR A 2 -31.58 2.77 -12.49
N TYR A 3 -30.47 3.42 -12.87
CA TYR A 3 -29.21 3.40 -12.09
C TYR A 3 -29.43 3.92 -10.67
N GLU A 4 -30.16 5.03 -10.50
CA GLU A 4 -30.50 5.59 -9.20
C GLU A 4 -31.30 4.58 -8.32
N GLN A 5 -32.30 3.92 -8.89
CA GLN A 5 -33.10 2.92 -8.17
C GLN A 5 -32.27 1.70 -7.78
N LEU A 6 -31.37 1.24 -8.67
CA LEU A 6 -30.49 0.11 -8.39
C LEU A 6 -29.53 0.44 -7.26
N LEU A 7 -28.88 1.62 -7.34
CA LEU A 7 -27.94 2.07 -6.31
C LEU A 7 -28.63 2.26 -4.97
N GLN A 8 -29.80 2.91 -4.93
CA GLN A 8 -30.57 3.12 -3.69
C GLN A 8 -30.94 1.79 -3.01
N GLN A 9 -31.39 0.79 -3.77
CA GLN A 9 -31.69 -0.53 -3.23
C GLN A 9 -30.44 -1.24 -2.71
N ALA A 10 -29.29 -1.10 -3.41
CA ALA A 10 -28.04 -1.68 -2.99
C ALA A 10 -27.51 -1.03 -1.71
N THR A 11 -27.52 0.30 -1.63
CA THR A 11 -27.12 1.05 -0.44
C THR A 11 -27.92 0.64 0.79
N GLN A 12 -29.25 0.54 0.67
CA GLN A 12 -30.10 0.05 1.76
C GLN A 12 -29.71 -1.36 2.24
N LYS A 13 -29.38 -2.27 1.30
CA LYS A 13 -28.90 -3.60 1.66
C LYS A 13 -27.54 -3.54 2.36
N VAL A 14 -26.58 -2.77 1.84
CA VAL A 14 -25.23 -2.62 2.43
C VAL A 14 -25.32 -2.13 3.87
N VAL A 15 -26.13 -1.09 4.12
CA VAL A 15 -26.41 -0.57 5.47
C VAL A 15 -27.02 -1.63 6.38
N SER A 16 -27.95 -2.45 5.86
CA SER A 16 -28.58 -3.53 6.66
C SER A 16 -27.60 -4.65 7.06
N TYR A 17 -26.44 -4.74 6.43
CA TYR A 17 -25.35 -5.65 6.77
C TYR A 17 -24.23 -4.97 7.57
N ASP A 18 -24.41 -3.71 8.01
CA ASP A 18 -23.41 -2.92 8.72
C ASP A 18 -22.08 -2.80 7.94
N LYS A 19 -22.20 -2.54 6.64
CA LYS A 19 -21.07 -2.40 5.72
C LYS A 19 -21.03 -1.01 5.07
N GLU A 20 -19.92 -0.67 4.44
CA GLU A 20 -19.67 0.64 3.83
C GLU A 20 -20.52 0.88 2.57
N GLU A 21 -21.30 1.96 2.55
CA GLU A 21 -22.15 2.34 1.43
C GLU A 21 -21.39 2.56 0.12
N SER A 22 -20.14 3.05 0.23
CA SER A 22 -19.24 3.28 -0.90
C SER A 22 -19.02 2.04 -1.75
N ALA A 23 -19.06 0.84 -1.18
CA ALA A 23 -18.92 -0.42 -1.89
C ALA A 23 -19.98 -0.61 -2.99
N ALA A 24 -21.23 -0.18 -2.74
CA ALA A 24 -22.30 -0.29 -3.75
C ALA A 24 -22.00 0.59 -4.97
N VAL A 25 -21.45 1.79 -4.76
CA VAL A 25 -21.04 2.71 -5.84
C VAL A 25 -19.91 2.08 -6.65
N LEU A 26 -18.84 1.64 -5.98
CA LEU A 26 -17.66 1.06 -6.62
C LEU A 26 -18.01 -0.18 -7.46
N LEU A 27 -18.86 -1.07 -6.93
CA LEU A 27 -19.32 -2.24 -7.67
C LEU A 27 -20.12 -1.85 -8.92
N LEU A 28 -21.02 -0.84 -8.80
CA LEU A 28 -21.82 -0.42 -9.95
C LEU A 28 -20.99 0.29 -11.01
N GLU A 29 -20.04 1.13 -10.61
CA GLU A 29 -19.07 1.76 -11.50
C GLU A 29 -18.30 0.71 -12.30
N SER A 30 -17.81 -0.32 -11.61
CA SER A 30 -17.02 -1.38 -12.22
C SER A 30 -17.83 -2.19 -13.24
N VAL A 31 -19.03 -2.65 -12.86
CA VAL A 31 -19.86 -3.51 -13.74
C VAL A 31 -20.47 -2.73 -14.90
N ALA A 32 -20.78 -1.46 -14.68
CA ALA A 32 -21.34 -0.60 -15.74
C ALA A 32 -20.27 0.01 -16.65
N ASP A 33 -18.99 -0.10 -16.28
CA ASP A 33 -17.85 0.60 -16.92
C ASP A 33 -18.10 2.11 -17.00
N LEU A 34 -18.50 2.70 -15.86
CA LEU A 34 -18.84 4.11 -15.72
C LEU A 34 -18.10 4.71 -14.53
N LYS A 35 -17.72 5.97 -14.61
CA LYS A 35 -17.21 6.74 -13.47
C LYS A 35 -18.36 7.32 -12.65
N ALA A 36 -18.12 7.73 -11.41
CA ALA A 36 -19.11 8.31 -10.50
C ALA A 36 -19.93 9.46 -11.11
N ASN A 37 -19.25 10.37 -11.82
CA ASN A 37 -19.92 11.49 -12.51
C ASN A 37 -20.82 11.01 -13.65
N GLU A 38 -20.45 9.95 -14.35
CA GLU A 38 -21.24 9.37 -15.45
C GLU A 38 -22.46 8.62 -14.90
N LEU A 39 -22.30 7.89 -13.78
CA LEU A 39 -23.42 7.27 -13.05
C LEU A 39 -24.44 8.33 -12.62
N TYR A 40 -23.97 9.47 -12.11
CA TYR A 40 -24.85 10.58 -11.76
C TYR A 40 -25.62 11.13 -12.96
N LEU A 41 -24.94 11.37 -14.08
CA LEU A 41 -25.57 11.85 -15.32
C LEU A 41 -26.59 10.85 -15.88
N LYS A 42 -26.33 9.55 -15.75
CA LYS A 42 -27.20 8.46 -16.21
C LYS A 42 -28.20 7.97 -15.17
N ALA A 43 -28.34 8.63 -14.02
CA ALA A 43 -29.14 8.18 -12.88
C ALA A 43 -30.57 7.73 -13.23
N LYS A 44 -31.21 8.43 -14.18
CA LYS A 44 -32.58 8.15 -14.64
C LYS A 44 -32.67 7.20 -15.84
N GLU A 45 -31.53 6.79 -16.41
CA GLU A 45 -31.50 5.83 -17.52
C GLU A 45 -31.79 4.41 -17.00
N LYS A 46 -32.36 3.57 -17.87
CA LYS A 46 -32.60 2.16 -17.55
C LYS A 46 -31.30 1.36 -17.61
N VAL A 47 -31.02 0.62 -16.56
CA VAL A 47 -29.89 -0.31 -16.50
C VAL A 47 -30.18 -1.55 -17.33
N LYS A 48 -29.19 -2.03 -18.10
CA LYS A 48 -29.26 -3.28 -18.85
C LYS A 48 -29.40 -4.46 -17.90
N LYS A 49 -30.16 -5.49 -18.28
CA LYS A 49 -30.42 -6.66 -17.42
C LYS A 49 -29.15 -7.41 -17.03
N GLU A 50 -28.18 -7.47 -17.93
CA GLU A 50 -26.88 -8.12 -17.72
C GLU A 50 -26.10 -7.41 -16.59
N ILE A 51 -26.03 -6.08 -16.63
CA ILE A 51 -25.41 -5.25 -15.58
C ILE A 51 -26.08 -5.49 -14.23
N VAL A 52 -27.42 -5.46 -14.19
CA VAL A 52 -28.16 -5.72 -12.94
C VAL A 52 -27.86 -7.11 -12.37
N LYS A 53 -27.77 -8.13 -13.23
CA LYS A 53 -27.44 -9.51 -12.82
C LYS A 53 -26.04 -9.62 -12.24
N GLU A 54 -25.05 -9.09 -12.94
CA GLU A 54 -23.66 -9.12 -12.52
C GLU A 54 -23.44 -8.30 -11.25
N PHE A 55 -23.97 -7.09 -11.20
CA PHE A 55 -23.91 -6.23 -10.01
C PHE A 55 -24.48 -6.93 -8.77
N ASN A 56 -25.66 -7.54 -8.89
CA ASN A 56 -26.27 -8.24 -7.75
C ASN A 56 -25.46 -9.46 -7.33
N ALA A 57 -24.80 -10.15 -8.26
CA ALA A 57 -23.92 -11.29 -7.94
C ALA A 57 -22.70 -10.83 -7.15
N LEU A 58 -22.05 -9.73 -7.55
CA LEU A 58 -20.91 -9.16 -6.81
C LEU A 58 -21.35 -8.58 -5.46
N LEU A 59 -22.48 -7.89 -5.42
CA LEU A 59 -23.05 -7.37 -4.17
C LEU A 59 -23.34 -8.50 -3.17
N ASP A 60 -23.89 -9.63 -3.62
CA ASP A 60 -24.13 -10.79 -2.76
C ASP A 60 -22.82 -11.42 -2.23
N ARG A 61 -21.75 -11.46 -3.01
CA ARG A 61 -20.42 -11.90 -2.56
C ARG A 61 -19.87 -10.96 -1.50
N TYR A 62 -19.94 -9.66 -1.72
CA TYR A 62 -19.53 -8.66 -0.73
C TYR A 62 -20.29 -8.79 0.59
N LEU A 63 -21.63 -8.92 0.52
CA LEU A 63 -22.49 -8.93 1.70
C LEU A 63 -22.45 -10.26 2.46
N LYS A 64 -22.50 -11.40 1.74
CA LYS A 64 -22.72 -12.72 2.33
C LYS A 64 -21.44 -13.55 2.47
N GLN A 65 -20.47 -13.34 1.57
CA GLN A 65 -19.19 -14.07 1.60
C GLN A 65 -18.07 -13.22 2.18
N ASN A 66 -18.37 -11.97 2.53
CA ASN A 66 -17.42 -11.05 3.15
C ASN A 66 -16.18 -10.77 2.29
N GLU A 67 -16.28 -10.83 0.95
CA GLU A 67 -15.17 -10.55 0.05
C GLU A 67 -14.95 -9.02 -0.08
N PRO A 68 -13.69 -8.52 -0.01
CA PRO A 68 -13.40 -7.11 -0.20
C PRO A 68 -13.84 -6.60 -1.57
N VAL A 69 -14.43 -5.41 -1.61
CA VAL A 69 -14.90 -4.80 -2.86
C VAL A 69 -13.78 -4.66 -3.90
N GLN A 70 -12.56 -4.34 -3.47
CA GLN A 70 -11.39 -4.19 -4.34
C GLN A 70 -11.01 -5.51 -5.04
N TYR A 71 -11.11 -6.64 -4.34
CA TYR A 71 -10.88 -7.95 -4.98
C TYR A 71 -12.00 -8.34 -5.93
N LEU A 72 -13.26 -7.98 -5.62
CA LEU A 72 -14.39 -8.23 -6.49
C LEU A 72 -14.28 -7.46 -7.80
N ILE A 73 -13.79 -6.22 -7.78
CA ILE A 73 -13.58 -5.40 -8.97
C ILE A 73 -12.19 -5.59 -9.61
N GLY A 74 -11.26 -6.27 -8.91
CA GLY A 74 -9.91 -6.57 -9.37
C GLY A 74 -8.95 -5.39 -9.35
N LYS A 75 -9.32 -4.26 -8.72
CA LYS A 75 -8.47 -3.06 -8.64
C LYS A 75 -8.70 -2.23 -7.38
N SER A 76 -7.68 -1.46 -7.01
CA SER A 76 -7.71 -0.45 -5.95
C SER A 76 -7.06 0.83 -6.45
N CYS A 77 -7.65 1.98 -6.14
CA CYS A 77 -7.00 3.25 -6.37
C CYS A 77 -5.94 3.49 -5.30
N PHE A 78 -4.76 3.95 -5.70
CA PHE A 78 -3.67 4.36 -4.82
C PHE A 78 -2.93 5.52 -5.47
N TYR A 79 -2.80 6.64 -4.77
CA TYR A 79 -2.14 7.85 -5.24
C TYR A 79 -2.64 8.34 -6.62
N GLY A 80 -3.93 8.16 -6.91
CA GLY A 80 -4.56 8.51 -8.19
C GLY A 80 -4.37 7.48 -9.31
N TYR A 81 -3.63 6.39 -9.08
CA TYR A 81 -3.44 5.30 -10.05
C TYR A 81 -4.32 4.10 -9.69
N ASP A 82 -4.88 3.43 -10.70
CA ASP A 82 -5.57 2.15 -10.51
C ASP A 82 -4.55 1.01 -10.45
N PHE A 83 -4.41 0.34 -9.33
CA PHE A 83 -3.59 -0.87 -9.16
C PHE A 83 -4.45 -2.13 -9.24
N ILE A 84 -4.02 -3.11 -10.03
CA ILE A 84 -4.61 -4.45 -10.02
C ILE A 84 -4.32 -5.07 -8.67
N VAL A 85 -5.35 -5.65 -8.05
CA VAL A 85 -5.24 -6.39 -6.78
C VAL A 85 -6.05 -7.68 -6.85
N ASN A 86 -5.57 -8.67 -6.11
CA ASN A 86 -6.24 -9.95 -5.92
C ASN A 86 -5.81 -10.52 -4.54
N PRO A 87 -6.31 -11.68 -4.08
CA PRO A 87 -5.95 -12.26 -2.78
C PRO A 87 -4.45 -12.58 -2.56
N ALA A 88 -3.58 -12.40 -3.56
CA ALA A 88 -2.13 -12.56 -3.40
C ALA A 88 -1.43 -11.34 -2.78
N VAL A 89 -2.09 -10.17 -2.72
CA VAL A 89 -1.49 -8.91 -2.27
C VAL A 89 -2.39 -8.19 -1.27
N LEU A 90 -1.78 -7.45 -0.33
CA LEU A 90 -2.49 -6.50 0.51
C LEU A 90 -3.19 -5.45 -0.38
N ILE A 91 -4.43 -5.12 -0.08
CA ILE A 91 -5.12 -4.00 -0.71
C ILE A 91 -4.41 -2.70 -0.28
N PRO A 92 -3.91 -1.87 -1.22
CA PRO A 92 -3.27 -0.60 -0.87
C PRO A 92 -4.11 0.26 0.06
N ARG A 93 -3.47 0.83 1.10
CA ARG A 93 -4.12 1.64 2.13
C ARG A 93 -3.84 3.12 1.93
N PHE A 94 -4.77 3.94 2.39
CA PHE A 94 -4.66 5.39 2.28
C PHE A 94 -3.47 5.94 3.11
N GLU A 95 -3.21 5.37 4.28
CA GLU A 95 -2.07 5.75 5.12
C GLU A 95 -0.73 5.51 4.42
N THR A 96 -0.67 4.51 3.54
CA THR A 96 0.52 4.21 2.74
C THR A 96 0.75 5.26 1.62
N GLU A 97 -0.31 5.94 1.13
CA GLU A 97 -0.15 7.09 0.23
C GLU A 97 0.60 8.23 0.92
N GLU A 98 0.34 8.45 2.21
CA GLU A 98 1.04 9.45 3.00
C GLU A 98 2.52 9.11 3.19
N LEU A 99 2.88 7.83 3.29
CA LEU A 99 4.28 7.40 3.29
C LEU A 99 4.96 7.82 1.98
N VAL A 100 4.34 7.54 0.83
CA VAL A 100 4.86 7.94 -0.50
C VAL A 100 5.02 9.45 -0.60
N GLU A 101 4.00 10.22 -0.23
CA GLU A 101 4.05 11.69 -0.23
C GLU A 101 5.21 12.21 0.61
N ASN A 102 5.39 11.65 1.82
CA ASN A 102 6.46 12.03 2.72
C ASN A 102 7.85 11.63 2.22
N VAL A 103 7.99 10.54 1.46
CA VAL A 103 9.24 10.17 0.79
C VAL A 103 9.58 11.17 -0.30
N LEU A 104 8.62 11.50 -1.19
CA LEU A 104 8.79 12.48 -2.27
C LEU A 104 9.14 13.88 -1.73
N TYR A 105 8.42 14.34 -0.71
CA TYR A 105 8.72 15.62 -0.05
C TYR A 105 10.16 15.69 0.48
N ARG A 106 10.66 14.59 1.08
CA ARG A 106 12.02 14.53 1.61
C ARG A 106 13.08 14.35 0.54
N TYR A 107 12.72 13.67 -0.55
CA TYR A 107 13.56 13.64 -1.74
C TYR A 107 13.84 15.06 -2.24
N ASP A 108 12.79 15.84 -2.47
CA ASP A 108 12.93 17.23 -2.92
C ASP A 108 13.77 18.09 -1.96
N ARG A 109 13.55 17.91 -0.67
CA ARG A 109 14.22 18.70 0.36
C ARG A 109 15.70 18.34 0.53
N HIS A 110 16.05 17.07 0.46
CA HIS A 110 17.38 16.60 0.85
C HIS A 110 18.27 16.14 -0.30
N PHE A 111 17.69 15.77 -1.45
CA PHE A 111 18.42 15.24 -2.58
C PHE A 111 18.32 16.12 -3.84
N LYS A 112 17.40 17.09 -3.89
CA LYS A 112 17.35 18.18 -4.90
C LYS A 112 17.45 17.70 -6.35
N GLY A 113 16.65 16.72 -6.75
CA GLY A 113 16.61 16.23 -8.13
C GLY A 113 17.80 15.34 -8.54
N GLN A 114 18.55 14.78 -7.59
CA GLN A 114 19.59 13.79 -7.88
C GLN A 114 18.97 12.46 -8.31
N GLU A 115 19.66 11.73 -9.17
CA GLU A 115 19.32 10.35 -9.47
C GLU A 115 19.64 9.46 -8.26
N LEU A 116 18.64 8.72 -7.77
CA LEU A 116 18.73 7.89 -6.57
C LEU A 116 18.32 6.46 -6.84
N ASP A 117 19.01 5.52 -6.21
CA ASP A 117 18.58 4.14 -6.12
C ASP A 117 17.66 3.96 -4.93
N VAL A 118 16.44 3.47 -5.18
CA VAL A 118 15.39 3.27 -4.19
C VAL A 118 15.10 1.78 -4.04
N LEU A 119 14.94 1.33 -2.81
CA LEU A 119 14.51 -0.02 -2.48
C LEU A 119 13.12 0.02 -1.86
N ASP A 120 12.18 -0.72 -2.44
CA ASP A 120 10.85 -1.02 -1.87
C ASP A 120 10.84 -2.46 -1.36
N LEU A 121 10.84 -2.65 -0.04
CA LEU A 121 10.85 -3.96 0.63
C LEU A 121 9.43 -4.42 0.96
N ALA A 122 9.12 -5.69 0.67
CA ALA A 122 7.79 -6.27 0.83
C ALA A 122 6.75 -5.50 0.01
N THR A 123 7.00 -5.39 -1.29
CA THR A 123 6.31 -4.49 -2.21
C THR A 123 4.83 -4.82 -2.45
N GLY A 124 4.41 -6.08 -2.22
CA GLY A 124 3.04 -6.52 -2.44
C GLY A 124 2.55 -6.27 -3.86
N SER A 125 1.55 -5.41 -4.02
CA SER A 125 1.02 -5.02 -5.33
C SER A 125 1.95 -4.11 -6.14
N GLY A 126 3.08 -3.68 -5.57
CA GLY A 126 3.99 -2.70 -6.16
C GLY A 126 3.58 -1.25 -5.93
N CYS A 127 2.55 -0.98 -5.14
CA CYS A 127 1.95 0.37 -5.08
C CYS A 127 2.93 1.45 -4.62
N ILE A 128 3.80 1.20 -3.65
CA ILE A 128 4.80 2.17 -3.19
C ILE A 128 5.86 2.40 -4.28
N GLY A 129 6.57 1.34 -4.67
CA GLY A 129 7.71 1.46 -5.59
C GLY A 129 7.30 1.97 -6.97
N ILE A 130 6.18 1.50 -7.50
CA ILE A 130 5.64 1.96 -8.79
C ILE A 130 5.25 3.43 -8.72
N THR A 131 4.55 3.86 -7.67
CA THR A 131 4.16 5.26 -7.52
C THR A 131 5.37 6.17 -7.41
N LEU A 132 6.37 5.82 -6.60
CA LEU A 132 7.61 6.59 -6.50
C LEU A 132 8.31 6.76 -7.86
N ALA A 133 8.37 5.70 -8.68
CA ALA A 133 8.98 5.76 -10.01
C ALA A 133 8.15 6.56 -11.03
N LEU A 134 6.83 6.65 -10.85
CA LEU A 134 5.95 7.45 -11.72
C LEU A 134 6.00 8.93 -11.38
N GLU A 135 6.02 9.27 -10.08
CA GLU A 135 5.99 10.64 -9.59
C GLU A 135 7.35 11.34 -9.74
N GLU A 136 8.46 10.58 -9.63
CA GLU A 136 9.81 11.16 -9.75
C GLU A 136 10.71 10.28 -10.62
N LYS A 137 11.05 10.80 -11.80
CA LYS A 137 11.83 10.06 -12.83
C LYS A 137 13.29 9.78 -12.45
N ASN A 138 13.82 10.54 -11.48
CA ASN A 138 15.18 10.35 -10.99
C ASN A 138 15.26 9.23 -9.93
N LEU A 139 14.15 8.57 -9.59
CA LEU A 139 14.14 7.45 -8.66
C LEU A 139 14.19 6.11 -9.42
N HIS A 140 15.33 5.43 -9.32
CA HIS A 140 15.53 4.10 -9.90
C HIS A 140 15.11 3.03 -8.89
N VAL A 141 13.89 2.52 -9.03
CA VAL A 141 13.30 1.65 -8.02
C VAL A 141 13.60 0.17 -8.27
N THR A 142 14.14 -0.48 -7.24
CA THR A 142 14.18 -1.94 -7.09
C THR A 142 13.17 -2.33 -6.01
N ALA A 143 12.27 -3.26 -6.31
CA ALA A 143 11.25 -3.73 -5.39
C ALA A 143 11.44 -5.23 -5.10
N THR A 144 11.22 -5.65 -3.86
CA THR A 144 11.37 -7.05 -3.46
C THR A 144 10.13 -7.56 -2.75
N ASP A 145 9.84 -8.84 -2.94
CA ASP A 145 8.83 -9.57 -2.17
C ASP A 145 9.23 -11.04 -2.01
N LEU A 146 8.77 -11.66 -0.95
CA LEU A 146 8.93 -13.11 -0.72
C LEU A 146 8.00 -13.91 -1.64
N SER A 147 6.79 -13.41 -1.87
CA SER A 147 5.72 -14.05 -2.63
C SER A 147 5.88 -13.81 -4.13
N GLU A 148 6.10 -14.88 -4.90
CA GLU A 148 6.10 -14.78 -6.37
C GLU A 148 4.72 -14.36 -6.90
N ASP A 149 3.64 -14.84 -6.29
CA ASP A 149 2.27 -14.45 -6.68
C ASP A 149 2.04 -12.93 -6.50
N ALA A 150 2.59 -12.33 -5.44
CA ALA A 150 2.56 -10.89 -5.24
C ALA A 150 3.40 -10.16 -6.31
N LEU A 151 4.58 -10.69 -6.63
CA LEU A 151 5.43 -10.12 -7.68
C LEU A 151 4.81 -10.21 -9.07
N GLU A 152 4.02 -11.23 -9.38
CA GLU A 152 3.25 -11.31 -10.63
C GLU A 152 2.24 -10.16 -10.74
N VAL A 153 1.54 -9.86 -9.64
CA VAL A 153 0.63 -8.70 -9.56
C VAL A 153 1.41 -7.40 -9.74
N ALA A 154 2.51 -7.22 -9.02
CA ALA A 154 3.36 -6.03 -9.11
C ALA A 154 3.93 -5.82 -10.51
N ARG A 155 4.45 -6.87 -11.17
CA ARG A 155 4.94 -6.79 -12.57
C ARG A 155 3.82 -6.43 -13.54
N THR A 156 2.60 -6.95 -13.32
CA THR A 156 1.42 -6.60 -14.13
C THR A 156 1.09 -5.12 -13.99
N ASN A 157 1.08 -4.59 -12.76
CA ASN A 157 0.89 -3.17 -12.48
C ASN A 157 1.98 -2.31 -13.11
N ASN A 158 3.25 -2.68 -12.93
CA ASN A 158 4.40 -1.99 -13.49
C ASN A 158 4.32 -1.91 -15.03
N LYS A 159 4.01 -3.03 -15.68
CA LYS A 159 3.84 -3.06 -17.15
C LYS A 159 2.69 -2.17 -17.61
N ARG A 160 1.55 -2.23 -16.93
CA ARG A 160 0.35 -1.44 -17.26
C ARG A 160 0.58 0.05 -17.08
N LEU A 161 1.24 0.45 -16.00
CA LEU A 161 1.53 1.83 -15.64
C LEU A 161 2.84 2.36 -16.26
N GLN A 162 3.68 1.50 -16.83
CA GLN A 162 4.96 1.83 -17.47
C GLN A 162 5.97 2.52 -16.54
N ALA A 163 6.02 2.08 -15.28
CA ALA A 163 6.83 2.74 -14.24
C ALA A 163 8.32 2.38 -14.27
N GLY A 164 8.73 1.27 -14.89
CA GLY A 164 10.15 0.91 -15.04
C GLY A 164 10.80 0.30 -13.78
N VAL A 165 10.01 -0.21 -12.82
CA VAL A 165 10.52 -0.82 -11.58
C VAL A 165 11.14 -2.19 -11.86
N THR A 166 12.28 -2.48 -11.20
CA THR A 166 12.93 -3.80 -11.21
C THR A 166 12.45 -4.63 -10.02
N PHE A 167 12.00 -5.86 -10.26
CA PHE A 167 11.51 -6.76 -9.21
C PHE A 167 12.45 -7.93 -8.96
N LEU A 168 12.70 -8.23 -7.67
CA LEU A 168 13.51 -9.36 -7.22
C LEU A 168 12.71 -10.19 -6.21
N GLN A 169 12.70 -11.50 -6.36
CA GLN A 169 12.12 -12.41 -5.38
C GLN A 169 13.15 -12.76 -4.31
N GLY A 170 12.73 -12.76 -3.05
CA GLY A 170 13.54 -13.22 -1.92
C GLY A 170 13.03 -12.74 -0.58
N ASP A 171 13.55 -13.34 0.50
CA ASP A 171 13.19 -12.95 1.87
C ASP A 171 13.94 -11.67 2.27
N MET A 172 13.19 -10.59 2.41
CA MET A 172 13.67 -9.27 2.85
C MET A 172 14.96 -8.83 2.13
N LEU A 173 16.11 -8.95 2.77
CA LEU A 173 17.40 -8.42 2.29
C LEU A 173 18.21 -9.43 1.44
N GLU A 174 17.79 -10.68 1.37
CA GLU A 174 18.55 -11.75 0.67
C GLU A 174 18.86 -11.44 -0.81
N PRO A 175 17.89 -10.90 -1.61
CA PRO A 175 18.13 -10.69 -3.04
C PRO A 175 18.98 -9.46 -3.36
N LEU A 176 19.45 -8.71 -2.35
CA LEU A 176 20.07 -7.38 -2.53
C LEU A 176 21.60 -7.43 -2.74
N LYS A 177 22.20 -8.60 -2.82
CA LYS A 177 23.66 -8.76 -2.90
C LYS A 177 24.29 -7.85 -3.96
N GLY A 178 25.26 -7.04 -3.54
CA GLY A 178 25.99 -6.12 -4.42
C GLY A 178 25.29 -4.82 -4.77
N LYS A 179 24.07 -4.58 -4.26
CA LYS A 179 23.31 -3.34 -4.47
C LYS A 179 23.49 -2.39 -3.29
N LYS A 180 23.31 -1.09 -3.56
CA LYS A 180 23.29 -0.04 -2.53
C LYS A 180 22.22 0.99 -2.88
N PHE A 181 21.57 1.52 -1.85
CA PHE A 181 20.40 2.39 -2.00
C PHE A 181 20.56 3.70 -1.24
N ASP A 182 19.99 4.75 -1.80
CA ASP A 182 19.85 6.07 -1.19
C ASP A 182 18.60 6.16 -0.33
N ILE A 183 17.52 5.47 -0.76
CA ILE A 183 16.25 5.41 -0.06
C ILE A 183 15.82 3.96 0.08
N VAL A 184 15.42 3.59 1.28
CA VAL A 184 14.75 2.31 1.57
C VAL A 184 13.36 2.63 2.08
N VAL A 185 12.34 2.11 1.43
CA VAL A 185 10.94 2.27 1.85
C VAL A 185 10.31 0.90 2.08
N SER A 186 9.45 0.78 3.07
CA SER A 186 8.69 -0.43 3.31
C SER A 186 7.43 -0.16 4.12
N ASN A 187 6.35 -0.87 3.76
CA ASN A 187 5.22 -1.14 4.62
C ASN A 187 5.21 -2.64 4.91
N PRO A 188 6.06 -3.13 5.82
CA PRO A 188 6.15 -4.55 6.11
C PRO A 188 4.99 -5.00 7.00
N PRO A 189 4.70 -6.32 7.07
CA PRO A 189 3.69 -6.84 7.98
C PRO A 189 3.99 -6.46 9.43
N TYR A 190 3.00 -5.88 10.13
CA TYR A 190 3.22 -5.34 11.49
C TYR A 190 2.14 -5.71 12.51
N ILE A 191 1.12 -6.46 12.13
CA ILE A 191 0.06 -6.87 13.07
C ILE A 191 0.61 -7.97 13.98
N PRO A 192 0.51 -7.84 15.31
CA PRO A 192 0.84 -8.92 16.24
C PRO A 192 -0.03 -10.16 16.02
N LEU A 193 0.55 -11.36 16.17
CA LEU A 193 -0.16 -12.64 15.92
C LEU A 193 -1.42 -12.82 16.77
N ASN A 194 -1.47 -12.22 17.96
CA ASN A 194 -2.58 -12.29 18.90
C ASN A 194 -3.55 -11.11 18.82
N GLU A 195 -3.34 -10.18 17.89
CA GLU A 195 -4.26 -9.05 17.68
C GLU A 195 -5.50 -9.49 16.94
N GLU A 196 -6.66 -8.99 17.37
CA GLU A 196 -7.92 -9.20 16.66
C GLU A 196 -7.96 -8.33 15.39
N VAL A 197 -8.00 -8.98 14.25
CA VAL A 197 -8.13 -8.36 12.93
C VAL A 197 -9.56 -8.54 12.45
N MET A 198 -10.13 -7.50 11.84
CA MET A 198 -11.47 -7.56 11.26
C MET A 198 -11.59 -8.76 10.31
N PRO A 199 -12.68 -9.55 10.36
CA PRO A 199 -12.86 -10.73 9.51
C PRO A 199 -12.70 -10.43 8.03
N LEU A 200 -13.15 -9.25 7.56
CA LEU A 200 -13.00 -8.82 6.16
C LEU A 200 -11.54 -8.85 5.70
N VAL A 201 -10.61 -8.43 6.56
CA VAL A 201 -9.17 -8.41 6.28
C VAL A 201 -8.57 -9.79 6.52
N LYS A 202 -8.79 -10.36 7.71
CA LYS A 202 -8.16 -11.61 8.15
C LYS A 202 -8.47 -12.80 7.25
N ASP A 203 -9.72 -12.89 6.76
CA ASP A 203 -10.19 -14.05 6.01
C ASP A 203 -9.91 -13.95 4.50
N ASN A 204 -9.55 -12.76 4.00
CA ASN A 204 -9.40 -12.52 2.57
C ASN A 204 -8.01 -12.07 2.15
N GLU A 205 -7.30 -11.29 2.99
CA GLU A 205 -5.99 -10.77 2.62
C GLU A 205 -4.86 -11.74 3.05
N PRO A 206 -3.72 -11.77 2.33
CA PRO A 206 -2.70 -12.78 2.61
C PRO A 206 -2.09 -12.58 3.99
N HIS A 207 -2.09 -13.62 4.82
CA HIS A 207 -1.54 -13.57 6.18
C HIS A 207 -0.06 -13.15 6.23
N LEU A 208 0.71 -13.50 5.19
CA LEU A 208 2.10 -13.06 5.03
C LEU A 208 2.25 -11.54 4.95
N ALA A 209 1.23 -10.84 4.46
CA ALA A 209 1.23 -9.39 4.36
C ALA A 209 0.67 -8.68 5.60
N LEU A 210 0.11 -9.43 6.56
CA LEU A 210 -0.54 -8.87 7.75
C LEU A 210 0.33 -9.02 9.00
N PHE A 211 0.80 -10.23 9.30
CA PHE A 211 1.33 -10.56 10.61
C PHE A 211 2.84 -10.37 10.74
N GLY A 212 3.24 -9.46 11.63
CA GLY A 212 4.63 -9.08 11.95
C GLY A 212 5.27 -9.85 13.12
N GLY A 213 4.81 -11.07 13.43
CA GLY A 213 5.30 -11.86 14.55
C GLY A 213 4.52 -11.60 15.85
N GLU A 214 5.04 -12.07 16.99
CA GLU A 214 4.35 -12.02 18.28
C GLU A 214 4.00 -10.59 18.72
N ASP A 215 4.89 -9.63 18.46
CA ASP A 215 4.78 -8.23 18.88
C ASP A 215 4.66 -7.23 17.70
N GLY A 216 4.56 -7.73 16.47
CA GLY A 216 4.48 -6.89 15.27
C GLY A 216 5.82 -6.26 14.85
N MET A 217 6.94 -6.53 15.54
CA MET A 217 8.24 -5.89 15.31
C MET A 217 9.25 -6.78 14.57
N LYS A 218 8.86 -7.98 14.14
CA LYS A 218 9.77 -8.96 13.52
C LYS A 218 10.52 -8.36 12.32
N PHE A 219 9.81 -7.80 11.37
CA PHE A 219 10.40 -7.33 10.12
C PHE A 219 11.23 -6.06 10.32
N TYR A 220 10.84 -5.16 11.22
CA TYR A 220 11.66 -3.99 11.57
C TYR A 220 13.01 -4.38 12.16
N ARG A 221 13.05 -5.43 13.00
CA ARG A 221 14.32 -5.98 13.52
C ARG A 221 15.18 -6.53 12.39
N ILE A 222 14.61 -7.30 11.46
CA ILE A 222 15.33 -7.84 10.29
C ILE A 222 15.87 -6.70 9.43
N ILE A 223 15.03 -5.73 9.07
CA ILE A 223 15.41 -4.60 8.24
C ILE A 223 16.54 -3.81 8.91
N LEU A 224 16.31 -3.30 10.11
CA LEU A 224 17.25 -2.36 10.75
C LEU A 224 18.56 -3.02 11.18
N SER A 225 18.56 -4.31 11.54
CA SER A 225 19.80 -5.03 11.86
C SER A 225 20.65 -5.38 10.64
N GLY A 226 20.03 -5.53 9.47
CA GLY A 226 20.70 -6.06 8.27
C GLY A 226 20.93 -5.05 7.15
N ILE A 227 20.23 -3.90 7.14
CA ILE A 227 20.21 -3.00 5.98
C ILE A 227 21.48 -2.17 5.79
N ALA A 228 22.28 -1.93 6.84
CA ALA A 228 23.45 -1.05 6.79
C ALA A 228 24.44 -1.34 5.63
N PRO A 229 24.75 -2.60 5.26
CA PRO A 229 25.62 -2.91 4.12
C PRO A 229 25.05 -2.48 2.76
N TYR A 230 23.74 -2.30 2.68
CA TYR A 230 23.01 -1.95 1.47
C TYR A 230 22.68 -0.46 1.37
N LEU A 231 23.14 0.36 2.32
CA LEU A 231 22.97 1.81 2.27
C LEU A 231 24.18 2.48 1.61
N LYS A 232 23.92 3.55 0.86
CA LYS A 232 24.94 4.51 0.48
C LYS A 232 25.34 5.37 1.68
N GLU A 233 26.38 6.21 1.54
CA GLU A 233 26.89 7.06 2.64
C GLU A 233 25.83 8.02 3.17
N LYS A 234 24.99 8.55 2.29
CA LYS A 234 23.82 9.35 2.64
C LYS A 234 22.59 8.59 2.22
N ALA A 235 21.81 8.11 3.19
CA ALA A 235 20.65 7.30 2.93
C ALA A 235 19.49 7.61 3.89
N MET A 236 18.25 7.36 3.43
CA MET A 236 17.03 7.51 4.21
C MET A 236 16.29 6.18 4.25
N ILE A 237 15.85 5.77 5.46
CA ILE A 237 15.00 4.59 5.65
C ILE A 237 13.64 5.09 6.10
N CYS A 238 12.58 4.66 5.39
CA CYS A 238 11.20 5.12 5.55
C CYS A 238 10.30 3.91 5.79
N LEU A 239 9.74 3.79 6.98
CA LEU A 239 8.98 2.61 7.40
C LEU A 239 7.60 3.00 7.90
N GLU A 240 6.56 2.39 7.32
CA GLU A 240 5.22 2.41 7.92
C GLU A 240 5.17 1.43 9.08
N HIS A 241 4.37 1.72 10.13
CA HIS A 241 4.23 0.87 11.30
C HIS A 241 2.90 1.07 12.04
N GLY A 242 2.57 0.17 12.94
CA GLY A 242 1.42 0.28 13.84
C GLY A 242 1.51 1.54 14.71
N TYR A 243 0.37 2.19 14.93
CA TYR A 243 0.29 3.50 15.60
C TYR A 243 0.82 3.50 17.04
N ASP A 244 0.90 2.34 17.67
CA ASP A 244 1.39 2.13 19.04
C ASP A 244 2.90 1.82 19.13
N LYS A 245 3.62 1.75 17.99
CA LYS A 245 5.02 1.28 17.92
C LYS A 245 6.08 2.38 17.93
N LYS A 246 5.70 3.63 18.08
CA LYS A 246 6.62 4.79 18.02
C LYS A 246 7.89 4.63 18.86
N GLU A 247 7.73 4.37 20.15
CA GLU A 247 8.86 4.31 21.09
C GLU A 247 9.80 3.14 20.75
N GLU A 248 9.21 2.00 20.33
CA GLU A 248 9.95 0.82 19.92
C GLU A 248 10.73 1.06 18.63
N MET A 249 10.12 1.75 17.66
CA MET A 249 10.76 2.12 16.40
C MET A 249 11.94 3.08 16.63
N ILE A 250 11.77 4.11 17.47
CA ILE A 250 12.86 5.03 17.83
C ILE A 250 14.00 4.27 18.52
N ARG A 251 13.68 3.42 19.51
CA ARG A 251 14.68 2.63 20.23
C ARG A 251 15.44 1.70 19.28
N LEU A 252 14.72 0.99 18.42
CA LEU A 252 15.31 0.06 17.45
C LEU A 252 16.19 0.79 16.44
N ALA A 253 15.72 1.90 15.89
CA ALA A 253 16.48 2.75 14.98
C ALA A 253 17.79 3.23 15.62
N LYS A 254 17.74 3.72 16.87
CA LYS A 254 18.92 4.21 17.60
C LYS A 254 19.88 3.09 17.99
N THR A 255 19.42 1.86 18.16
CA THR A 255 20.28 0.70 18.41
C THR A 255 21.19 0.42 17.23
N TYR A 256 20.68 0.44 16.01
CA TYR A 256 21.45 0.12 14.80
C TYR A 256 22.08 1.33 14.11
N PHE A 257 21.48 2.51 14.30
CA PHE A 257 21.91 3.78 13.73
C PHE A 257 22.00 4.87 14.81
N PRO A 258 22.95 4.78 15.76
CA PRO A 258 23.00 5.67 16.93
C PRO A 258 23.19 7.15 16.56
N SER A 259 23.90 7.44 15.48
CA SER A 259 24.16 8.80 14.99
C SER A 259 23.07 9.34 14.07
N ALA A 260 22.13 8.50 13.59
CA ALA A 260 21.09 8.92 12.68
C ALA A 260 20.06 9.82 13.37
N LYS A 261 19.54 10.82 12.67
CA LYS A 261 18.31 11.50 13.11
C LYS A 261 17.12 10.57 12.83
N VAL A 262 16.20 10.49 13.77
CA VAL A 262 14.98 9.69 13.67
C VAL A 262 13.78 10.63 13.84
N GLU A 263 12.86 10.59 12.90
CA GLU A 263 11.59 11.31 12.96
C GLU A 263 10.45 10.31 12.89
N VAL A 264 9.44 10.47 13.74
CA VAL A 264 8.18 9.74 13.64
C VAL A 264 7.09 10.71 13.26
N LEU A 265 6.39 10.40 12.19
CA LEU A 265 5.31 11.23 11.65
C LEU A 265 3.96 10.59 11.95
N LYS A 266 2.99 11.47 12.08
CA LYS A 266 1.59 11.10 12.21
C LYS A 266 0.92 11.08 10.84
N ASP A 267 -0.05 10.17 10.71
CA ASP A 267 -1.00 10.18 9.61
C ASP A 267 -2.07 11.29 9.77
N LEU A 268 -2.96 11.45 8.81
CA LEU A 268 -4.05 12.43 8.83
C LEU A 268 -5.03 12.19 10.00
N GLU A 269 -5.10 10.97 10.51
CA GLU A 269 -5.86 10.65 11.73
C GLU A 269 -5.11 11.02 13.02
N LYS A 270 -3.90 11.62 12.91
CA LYS A 270 -3.02 12.03 14.02
C LYS A 270 -2.45 10.85 14.83
N LYS A 271 -2.39 9.67 14.24
CA LYS A 271 -1.75 8.47 14.80
C LYS A 271 -0.31 8.39 14.32
N ASP A 272 0.63 8.04 15.19
CA ASP A 272 2.03 7.81 14.80
C ASP A 272 2.07 6.61 13.81
N ARG A 273 2.58 6.85 12.57
CA ARG A 273 2.44 5.89 11.48
C ARG A 273 3.72 5.62 10.69
N MET A 274 4.61 6.58 10.61
CA MET A 274 5.76 6.51 9.73
C MET A 274 7.03 6.89 10.49
N THR A 275 8.08 6.09 10.35
CA THR A 275 9.41 6.40 10.91
C THR A 275 10.39 6.66 9.78
N PHE A 276 11.08 7.80 9.84
CA PHE A 276 12.14 8.21 8.94
C PHE A 276 13.47 8.23 9.70
N ILE A 277 14.47 7.52 9.17
CA ILE A 277 15.82 7.40 9.73
C ILE A 277 16.81 7.94 8.71
N TYR A 278 17.54 8.99 9.09
CA TYR A 278 18.47 9.68 8.21
C TYR A 278 19.90 9.27 8.56
N VAL A 279 20.53 8.52 7.67
CA VAL A 279 21.88 7.97 7.83
C VAL A 279 22.85 8.80 7.00
N GLY A 280 23.96 9.27 7.60
CA GLY A 280 24.96 10.10 6.95
C GLY A 280 24.71 11.60 7.12
N ASP A 281 25.31 12.41 6.24
CA ASP A 281 25.30 13.88 6.38
C ASP A 281 24.07 14.52 5.72
N PHE A 282 23.05 14.76 6.52
CA PHE A 282 21.87 15.53 6.15
C PHE A 282 21.97 16.95 6.68
N LYS A 283 21.88 17.94 5.78
CA LYS A 283 21.78 19.35 6.17
C LYS A 283 20.36 19.64 6.64
N TRP A 284 20.25 20.18 7.86
CA TRP A 284 19.00 20.62 8.45
C TRP A 284 18.95 22.15 8.42
N GLU A 285 17.90 22.69 7.82
CA GLU A 285 17.63 24.13 7.97
C GLU A 285 17.11 24.35 9.40
N ASN A 286 17.73 25.28 10.11
CA ASN A 286 17.37 25.70 11.47
C ASN A 286 16.03 26.44 11.47
#